data_ea946d4b4e124a29544a0c831c0373b3
#
_entry.id   ea946d4b4e124a29544a0c831c0373b3
#
_cell.length_a   1.000
_cell.length_b   1.000
_cell.length_c   1.000
_cell.angle_alpha   90.00
_cell.angle_beta   90.00
_cell.angle_gamma   90.00
#
_symmetry.space_group_name_H-M   'P 1'
#
loop_
_entity.id
_entity.type
_entity.pdbx_description
1 polymer ?
#
loop_
_entity_poly.entity_id
_entity_poly.type
_entity_poly.pdbx_seq_one_letter_code
_entity_poly.pdbx_strand_id
1 'polypeptide(L)'
;MASAGAPAGSTGGEGQKVQTCERIVETDIPARLDALRWSGFHTRVVTALGITWILDGLEVTLAGTLSGALKQSPTLQFSNLDIGFASSAYLAGAVLGAIGFGWLTDRLGRKKLFFITLSLYLMATAATALSWNLASYALFRFLTGAGIGGEYTAINSTIQEMVPARYRGWTDLVINGSFWLGAAMGAVSAIVLLDTSFLSVDIGWRLAYLIGAVLGLIVFAMRLWIPESPRWLVIHGHPERAAAIAAEIEASARQPRASRAAKIKLRMRAFTPLREVVGSLFGSYRQRAMVGLVLMAAQAFFYNAIFFTYALVLTDFYGITSDHVGWYILPFAAGNFLGPVLLGRLFDSVGRRVMITVTYAVSGLLLAGSGYLFVIDVLSAQTQTMAWMIVFFFASAAASAAYLTVSETFPMEIRALAIAVFYAIGTGIGGVVGPALFGALIDTGSRQSLFLGYLLGAALMLFAAAVAWRYCVAAERRPLEAVARPLAQID
;
A
#
# COMPACT_ATOMS: atom_id res chain seq x y z
N MET A 1 70.47 25.24 -46.56
CA MET A 1 69.68 26.34 -47.13
C MET A 1 68.26 25.80 -47.35
N ALA A 2 67.27 26.58 -46.97
CA ALA A 2 65.83 26.41 -47.14
C ALA A 2 65.08 25.73 -45.95
N SER A 3 64.47 26.57 -45.27
CA SER A 3 63.49 26.51 -44.25
C SER A 3 62.22 25.87 -44.69
N ALA A 4 61.63 25.01 -43.82
CA ALA A 4 60.27 24.51 -43.95
C ALA A 4 59.39 25.12 -42.85
N GLY A 5 58.37 25.85 -43.25
CA GLY A 5 57.34 26.34 -42.37
C GLY A 5 56.30 25.26 -42.08
N ALA A 6 55.93 25.15 -40.81
CA ALA A 6 54.81 24.34 -40.37
C ALA A 6 53.53 25.16 -40.37
N PRO A 7 52.37 24.64 -40.76
CA PRO A 7 51.09 25.28 -40.56
C PRO A 7 50.48 24.85 -39.21
N ALA A 8 49.92 25.84 -38.52
CA ALA A 8 49.21 25.70 -37.26
C ALA A 8 47.92 24.83 -37.41
N GLY A 9 47.80 23.81 -36.59
CA GLY A 9 46.60 22.99 -36.48
C GLY A 9 45.51 23.68 -35.66
N SER A 10 44.36 23.86 -36.27
CA SER A 10 43.13 24.26 -35.61
C SER A 10 42.58 23.09 -34.75
N THR A 11 42.57 23.29 -33.44
CA THR A 11 41.86 22.41 -32.48
C THR A 11 40.36 22.66 -32.59
N GLY A 12 39.68 21.88 -33.46
CA GLY A 12 38.25 21.74 -33.42
C GLY A 12 37.89 20.70 -32.36
N GLY A 13 37.46 21.17 -31.20
CA GLY A 13 36.86 20.32 -30.20
C GLY A 13 35.46 19.89 -30.62
N GLU A 14 35.37 18.79 -31.40
CA GLU A 14 34.13 18.10 -31.62
C GLU A 14 33.77 17.39 -30.33
N GLY A 15 32.75 17.96 -29.60
CA GLY A 15 32.09 17.29 -28.51
C GLY A 15 31.54 15.94 -28.99
N GLN A 16 32.21 14.87 -28.62
CA GLN A 16 31.66 13.52 -28.70
C GLN A 16 30.33 13.49 -27.96
N LYS A 17 29.22 13.72 -28.69
CA LYS A 17 27.91 13.25 -28.27
C LYS A 17 28.04 11.73 -28.12
N VAL A 18 28.08 11.27 -26.88
CA VAL A 18 27.91 9.86 -26.54
C VAL A 18 26.56 9.45 -27.14
N GLN A 19 26.60 8.91 -28.36
CA GLN A 19 25.50 8.16 -28.92
C GLN A 19 25.34 6.94 -28.04
N THR A 20 24.48 7.04 -27.01
CA THR A 20 23.91 5.88 -26.32
C THR A 20 23.18 5.09 -27.40
N CYS A 21 23.81 4.04 -27.89
CA CYS A 21 23.19 3.06 -28.79
C CYS A 21 21.95 2.53 -28.03
N GLU A 22 20.77 3.02 -28.35
CA GLU A 22 19.51 2.60 -27.74
C GLU A 22 19.28 1.14 -28.16
N ARG A 23 19.66 0.21 -27.27
CA ARG A 23 19.46 -1.23 -27.51
C ARG A 23 17.98 -1.54 -27.45
N ILE A 24 17.44 -2.06 -28.58
CA ILE A 24 16.07 -2.57 -28.67
C ILE A 24 16.13 -4.06 -28.40
N VAL A 25 15.23 -4.55 -27.54
CA VAL A 25 15.07 -5.97 -27.23
C VAL A 25 13.66 -6.40 -27.59
N GLU A 26 13.58 -7.49 -28.36
CA GLU A 26 12.32 -8.20 -28.61
C GLU A 26 12.13 -9.28 -27.54
N THR A 27 10.99 -9.28 -26.85
CA THR A 27 10.71 -10.20 -25.75
C THR A 27 9.29 -10.73 -25.77
N ASP A 28 9.13 -11.99 -25.36
CA ASP A 28 7.86 -12.69 -25.16
C ASP A 28 7.53 -12.87 -23.64
N ILE A 29 8.42 -12.42 -22.76
CA ILE A 29 8.35 -12.68 -21.31
C ILE A 29 7.03 -12.22 -20.68
N PRO A 30 6.50 -11.01 -20.97
CA PRO A 30 5.22 -10.58 -20.39
C PRO A 30 4.07 -11.54 -20.74
N ALA A 31 3.96 -11.92 -22.01
CA ALA A 31 2.90 -12.82 -22.48
C ALA A 31 3.06 -14.23 -21.91
N ARG A 32 4.29 -14.71 -21.74
CA ARG A 32 4.57 -16.02 -21.09
C ARG A 32 4.12 -16.04 -19.64
N LEU A 33 4.47 -15.00 -18.85
CA LEU A 33 4.08 -14.89 -17.45
C LEU A 33 2.56 -14.82 -17.27
N ASP A 34 1.87 -14.05 -18.14
CA ASP A 34 0.41 -13.91 -18.08
C ASP A 34 -0.35 -15.19 -18.50
N ALA A 35 0.26 -16.05 -19.30
CA ALA A 35 -0.30 -17.32 -19.73
C ALA A 35 -0.22 -18.43 -18.67
N LEU A 36 0.55 -18.25 -17.60
CA LEU A 36 0.77 -19.25 -16.57
C LEU A 36 -0.51 -19.59 -15.80
N ARG A 37 -0.59 -20.85 -15.34
CA ARG A 37 -1.54 -21.25 -14.31
C ARG A 37 -0.95 -21.00 -12.93
N TRP A 38 -1.82 -20.95 -11.93
CA TRP A 38 -1.38 -20.87 -10.54
C TRP A 38 -0.47 -22.05 -10.19
N SER A 39 0.63 -21.77 -9.52
CA SER A 39 1.63 -22.78 -9.15
C SER A 39 2.17 -22.53 -7.74
N GLY A 40 2.98 -23.44 -7.24
CA GLY A 40 3.66 -23.30 -5.95
C GLY A 40 4.57 -22.05 -5.87
N PHE A 41 5.09 -21.57 -7.00
CA PHE A 41 5.79 -20.29 -7.06
C PHE A 41 4.87 -19.13 -6.66
N HIS A 42 3.71 -19.01 -7.28
CA HIS A 42 2.75 -17.95 -6.99
C HIS A 42 2.28 -17.99 -5.53
N THR A 43 2.00 -19.20 -5.00
CA THR A 43 1.64 -19.37 -3.59
C THR A 43 2.75 -18.83 -2.68
N ARG A 44 4.01 -19.18 -2.92
CA ARG A 44 5.15 -18.70 -2.11
C ARG A 44 5.29 -17.18 -2.15
N VAL A 45 5.21 -16.57 -3.35
CA VAL A 45 5.29 -15.12 -3.51
C VAL A 45 4.13 -14.43 -2.77
N VAL A 46 2.90 -14.87 -2.99
CA VAL A 46 1.69 -14.30 -2.37
C VAL A 46 1.72 -14.45 -0.85
N THR A 47 2.15 -15.61 -0.33
CA THR A 47 2.30 -15.83 1.11
C THR A 47 3.35 -14.89 1.70
N ALA A 48 4.51 -14.76 1.06
CA ALA A 48 5.55 -13.85 1.55
C ALA A 48 5.11 -12.37 1.55
N LEU A 49 4.36 -11.94 0.54
CA LEU A 49 3.81 -10.59 0.47
C LEU A 49 2.67 -10.38 1.48
N GLY A 50 1.77 -11.36 1.63
CA GLY A 50 0.65 -11.30 2.56
C GLY A 50 1.10 -11.26 4.03
N ILE A 51 2.11 -12.06 4.41
CA ILE A 51 2.65 -12.05 5.78
C ILE A 51 3.29 -10.69 6.09
N THR A 52 3.87 -10.02 5.12
CA THR A 52 4.35 -8.64 5.32
C THR A 52 3.22 -7.69 5.67
N TRP A 53 2.11 -7.73 4.92
CA TRP A 53 0.94 -6.92 5.21
C TRP A 53 0.31 -7.24 6.58
N ILE A 54 0.36 -8.51 7.01
CA ILE A 54 -0.04 -8.90 8.38
C ILE A 54 0.87 -8.23 9.40
N LEU A 55 2.18 -8.23 9.19
CA LEU A 55 3.13 -7.59 10.10
C LEU A 55 2.91 -6.07 10.18
N ASP A 56 2.63 -5.42 9.05
CA ASP A 56 2.32 -3.99 9.00
C ASP A 56 1.04 -3.67 9.77
N GLY A 57 0.00 -4.49 9.60
CA GLY A 57 -1.26 -4.36 10.32
C GLY A 57 -1.10 -4.53 11.83
N LEU A 58 -0.29 -5.48 12.25
CA LEU A 58 0.06 -5.70 13.64
C LEU A 58 0.75 -4.47 14.24
N GLU A 59 1.77 -3.93 13.56
CA GLU A 59 2.53 -2.80 14.07
C GLU A 59 1.73 -1.51 14.15
N VAL A 60 0.95 -1.20 13.11
CA VAL A 60 0.10 0.00 13.09
C VAL A 60 -0.91 -0.05 14.23
N THR A 61 -1.51 -1.22 14.48
CA THR A 61 -2.50 -1.39 15.55
C THR A 61 -1.84 -1.36 16.93
N LEU A 62 -0.68 -1.99 17.11
CA LEU A 62 0.08 -1.89 18.35
C LEU A 62 0.40 -0.44 18.68
N ALA A 63 0.90 0.35 17.72
CA ALA A 63 1.22 1.75 17.96
C ALA A 63 0.02 2.55 18.49
N GLY A 64 -1.19 2.27 17.98
CA GLY A 64 -2.43 2.89 18.47
C GLY A 64 -2.80 2.44 19.89
N THR A 65 -2.72 1.14 20.17
CA THR A 65 -3.10 0.56 21.48
C THR A 65 -2.10 0.85 22.59
N LEU A 66 -0.82 1.07 22.25
CA LEU A 66 0.24 1.38 23.22
C LEU A 66 0.18 2.81 23.77
N SER A 67 -0.65 3.69 23.25
CA SER A 67 -0.73 5.10 23.66
C SER A 67 -0.95 5.29 25.15
N GLY A 68 -1.80 4.47 25.77
CA GLY A 68 -2.04 4.47 27.23
C GLY A 68 -0.80 4.09 28.03
N ALA A 69 -0.07 3.06 27.59
CA ALA A 69 1.15 2.61 28.25
C ALA A 69 2.28 3.65 28.14
N LEU A 70 2.40 4.33 27.00
CA LEU A 70 3.40 5.40 26.80
C LEU A 70 3.16 6.61 27.74
N LYS A 71 1.91 6.91 28.08
CA LYS A 71 1.57 7.94 29.07
C LYS A 71 1.96 7.52 30.50
N GLN A 72 1.72 6.25 30.83
CA GLN A 72 1.98 5.68 32.15
C GLN A 72 3.43 5.24 32.34
N SER A 73 4.22 5.18 31.26
CA SER A 73 5.64 4.77 31.29
C SER A 73 6.45 5.70 32.18
N PRO A 74 7.17 5.19 33.21
CA PRO A 74 8.04 6.01 34.04
C PRO A 74 9.15 6.72 33.27
N THR A 75 9.58 6.15 32.15
CA THR A 75 10.68 6.67 31.32
C THR A 75 10.23 7.73 30.32
N LEU A 76 9.01 7.62 29.77
CA LEU A 76 8.57 8.47 28.67
C LEU A 76 7.56 9.53 29.11
N GLN A 77 6.55 9.18 29.92
CA GLN A 77 5.50 10.08 30.46
C GLN A 77 4.86 11.00 29.39
N PHE A 78 4.52 10.42 28.24
CA PHE A 78 4.02 11.18 27.11
C PHE A 78 2.67 11.84 27.39
N SER A 79 2.54 13.07 26.96
CA SER A 79 1.25 13.75 26.87
C SER A 79 0.46 13.29 25.63
N ASN A 80 -0.80 13.68 25.53
CA ASN A 80 -1.60 13.44 24.32
C ASN A 80 -0.97 14.12 23.10
N LEU A 81 -0.37 15.28 23.28
CA LEU A 81 0.32 16.00 22.22
C LEU A 81 1.56 15.24 21.72
N ASP A 82 2.33 14.65 22.65
CA ASP A 82 3.52 13.86 22.29
C ASP A 82 3.17 12.62 21.48
N ILE A 83 2.09 11.93 21.86
CA ILE A 83 1.57 10.77 21.11
C ILE A 83 1.09 11.18 19.71
N GLY A 84 0.37 12.30 19.64
CA GLY A 84 -0.06 12.87 18.37
C GLY A 84 1.12 13.24 17.47
N PHE A 85 2.14 13.88 18.04
CA PHE A 85 3.37 14.23 17.33
C PHE A 85 4.12 12.98 16.81
N ALA A 86 4.27 11.97 17.63
CA ALA A 86 4.92 10.71 17.25
C ALA A 86 4.16 9.97 16.14
N SER A 87 2.81 9.98 16.20
CA SER A 87 1.96 9.42 15.14
C SER A 87 2.08 10.21 13.84
N SER A 88 2.14 11.53 13.93
CA SER A 88 2.38 12.40 12.78
C SER A 88 3.76 12.18 12.16
N ALA A 89 4.79 11.97 12.99
CA ALA A 89 6.13 11.64 12.53
C ALA A 89 6.15 10.32 11.74
N TYR A 90 5.45 9.29 12.23
CA TYR A 90 5.28 8.02 11.51
C TYR A 90 4.61 8.22 10.15
N LEU A 91 3.49 8.95 10.08
CA LEU A 91 2.78 9.22 8.83
C LEU A 91 3.62 10.03 7.85
N ALA A 92 4.34 11.05 8.34
CA ALA A 92 5.28 11.82 7.52
C ALA A 92 6.39 10.92 6.95
N GLY A 93 6.92 10.02 7.77
CA GLY A 93 7.86 8.98 7.34
C GLY A 93 7.26 8.11 6.24
N ALA A 94 6.05 7.61 6.41
CA ALA A 94 5.38 6.75 5.44
C ALA A 94 5.16 7.45 4.08
N VAL A 95 4.74 8.71 4.09
CA VAL A 95 4.55 9.51 2.87
C VAL A 95 5.88 9.76 2.16
N LEU A 96 6.90 10.22 2.88
CA LEU A 96 8.21 10.52 2.29
C LEU A 96 8.93 9.24 1.86
N GLY A 97 8.82 8.18 2.65
CA GLY A 97 9.35 6.86 2.32
C GLY A 97 8.70 6.27 1.08
N ALA A 98 7.37 6.37 0.94
CA ALA A 98 6.67 5.91 -0.26
C ALA A 98 7.20 6.59 -1.51
N ILE A 99 7.31 7.92 -1.52
CA ILE A 99 7.80 8.69 -2.67
C ILE A 99 9.27 8.36 -2.96
N GLY A 100 10.13 8.41 -1.94
CA GLY A 100 11.58 8.18 -2.11
C GLY A 100 11.90 6.75 -2.55
N PHE A 101 11.37 5.76 -1.85
CA PHE A 101 11.59 4.36 -2.19
C PHE A 101 10.78 3.90 -3.41
N GLY A 102 9.60 4.50 -3.68
CA GLY A 102 8.88 4.26 -4.93
C GLY A 102 9.72 4.63 -6.15
N TRP A 103 10.36 5.80 -6.13
CA TRP A 103 11.30 6.22 -7.15
C TRP A 103 12.54 5.31 -7.24
N LEU A 104 13.06 4.86 -6.11
CA LEU A 104 14.19 3.92 -6.05
C LEU A 104 13.78 2.53 -6.53
N THR A 105 12.54 2.09 -6.29
CA THR A 105 12.03 0.78 -6.72
C THR A 105 12.07 0.63 -8.24
N ASP A 106 11.68 1.66 -8.96
CA ASP A 106 11.71 1.63 -10.42
C ASP A 106 13.15 1.64 -10.97
N ARG A 107 14.13 2.13 -10.22
CA ARG A 107 15.55 2.20 -10.62
C ARG A 107 16.37 0.98 -10.20
N LEU A 108 16.24 0.54 -8.95
CA LEU A 108 17.12 -0.48 -8.35
C LEU A 108 16.53 -1.89 -8.42
N GLY A 109 15.26 -2.01 -8.77
CA GLY A 109 14.51 -3.25 -8.80
C GLY A 109 13.76 -3.55 -7.49
N ARG A 110 12.78 -4.44 -7.61
CA ARG A 110 11.83 -4.73 -6.52
C ARG A 110 12.50 -5.51 -5.41
N LYS A 111 13.30 -6.53 -5.74
CA LYS A 111 13.97 -7.39 -4.77
C LYS A 111 14.93 -6.61 -3.87
N LYS A 112 15.77 -5.75 -4.46
CA LYS A 112 16.76 -4.97 -3.71
C LYS A 112 16.08 -3.99 -2.75
N LEU A 113 15.01 -3.35 -3.22
CA LEU A 113 14.23 -2.43 -2.39
C LEU A 113 13.55 -3.11 -1.22
N PHE A 114 13.00 -4.31 -1.38
CA PHE A 114 12.44 -5.08 -0.28
C PHE A 114 13.43 -5.27 0.86
N PHE A 115 14.68 -5.60 0.55
CA PHE A 115 15.70 -5.76 1.60
C PHE A 115 16.06 -4.44 2.26
N ILE A 116 16.14 -3.35 1.51
CA ILE A 116 16.46 -2.01 2.05
C ILE A 116 15.33 -1.51 2.96
N THR A 117 14.08 -1.51 2.46
CA THR A 117 12.92 -0.98 3.19
C THR A 117 12.61 -1.82 4.42
N LEU A 118 12.63 -3.15 4.30
CA LEU A 118 12.39 -4.05 5.41
C LEU A 118 13.52 -3.99 6.46
N SER A 119 14.79 -3.86 6.05
CA SER A 119 15.90 -3.65 7.00
C SER A 119 15.73 -2.35 7.77
N LEU A 120 15.39 -1.25 7.07
CA LEU A 120 15.13 0.04 7.71
C LEU A 120 13.98 -0.07 8.70
N TYR A 121 12.88 -0.67 8.29
CA TYR A 121 11.70 -0.91 9.11
C TYR A 121 12.03 -1.70 10.39
N LEU A 122 12.67 -2.86 10.26
CA LEU A 122 12.99 -3.74 11.39
C LEU A 122 13.96 -3.08 12.37
N MET A 123 15.00 -2.43 11.87
CA MET A 123 15.96 -1.70 12.73
C MET A 123 15.30 -0.54 13.46
N ALA A 124 14.44 0.21 12.77
CA ALA A 124 13.74 1.34 13.37
C ALA A 124 12.70 0.89 14.40
N THR A 125 11.96 -0.20 14.14
CA THR A 125 11.00 -0.79 15.09
C THR A 125 11.72 -1.30 16.33
N ALA A 126 12.83 -2.04 16.18
CA ALA A 126 13.64 -2.47 17.31
C ALA A 126 14.21 -1.28 18.10
N ALA A 127 14.69 -0.25 17.42
CA ALA A 127 15.17 0.97 18.05
C ALA A 127 14.06 1.74 18.78
N THR A 128 12.81 1.69 18.28
CA THR A 128 11.65 2.27 18.98
C THR A 128 11.49 1.66 20.38
N ALA A 129 11.69 0.35 20.55
CA ALA A 129 11.66 -0.31 21.84
C ALA A 129 12.72 0.21 22.82
N LEU A 130 13.81 0.78 22.32
CA LEU A 130 14.92 1.31 23.11
C LEU A 130 14.83 2.84 23.34
N SER A 131 13.72 3.48 22.96
CA SER A 131 13.54 4.93 23.09
C SER A 131 13.58 5.36 24.57
N TRP A 132 14.18 6.53 24.79
CA TRP A 132 14.40 7.12 26.13
C TRP A 132 13.77 8.51 26.28
N ASN A 133 13.29 9.13 25.19
CA ASN A 133 12.56 10.40 25.19
C ASN A 133 11.72 10.55 23.91
N LEU A 134 10.92 11.62 23.82
CA LEU A 134 10.05 11.89 22.68
C LEU A 134 10.82 12.00 21.36
N ALA A 135 11.98 12.67 21.36
CA ALA A 135 12.74 12.89 20.13
C ALA A 135 13.25 11.57 19.54
N SER A 136 13.80 10.67 20.38
CA SER A 136 14.24 9.34 19.93
C SER A 136 13.06 8.49 19.46
N TYR A 137 11.96 8.49 20.20
CA TYR A 137 10.76 7.74 19.82
C TYR A 137 10.19 8.26 18.49
N ALA A 138 10.00 9.56 18.33
CA ALA A 138 9.47 10.16 17.10
C ALA A 138 10.39 9.91 15.88
N LEU A 139 11.73 10.01 16.08
CA LEU A 139 12.69 9.70 15.01
C LEU A 139 12.57 8.25 14.56
N PHE A 140 12.55 7.29 15.50
CA PHE A 140 12.43 5.89 15.13
C PHE A 140 11.08 5.56 14.53
N ARG A 141 9.98 6.18 15.00
CA ARG A 141 8.66 6.06 14.37
C ARG A 141 8.64 6.63 12.95
N PHE A 142 9.30 7.76 12.70
CA PHE A 142 9.48 8.32 11.35
C PHE A 142 10.22 7.33 10.43
N LEU A 143 11.33 6.74 10.89
CA LEU A 143 12.08 5.76 10.10
C LEU A 143 11.32 4.46 9.86
N THR A 144 10.56 3.98 10.86
CA THR A 144 9.63 2.86 10.72
C THR A 144 8.60 3.16 9.63
N GLY A 145 7.96 4.32 9.70
CA GLY A 145 7.01 4.77 8.68
C GLY A 145 7.65 4.82 7.29
N ALA A 146 8.86 5.36 7.16
CA ALA A 146 9.57 5.45 5.89
C ALA A 146 9.83 4.06 5.27
N GLY A 147 10.21 3.07 6.08
CA GLY A 147 10.38 1.69 5.66
C GLY A 147 9.07 1.09 5.12
N ILE A 148 7.99 1.18 5.90
CA ILE A 148 6.66 0.64 5.55
C ILE A 148 6.11 1.32 4.28
N GLY A 149 6.16 2.65 4.20
CA GLY A 149 5.66 3.39 3.02
C GLY A 149 6.37 2.97 1.73
N GLY A 150 7.69 2.75 1.80
CA GLY A 150 8.47 2.23 0.68
C GLY A 150 8.09 0.81 0.30
N GLU A 151 7.79 -0.03 1.29
CA GLU A 151 7.41 -1.42 1.07
C GLU A 151 6.07 -1.57 0.34
N TYR A 152 5.08 -0.73 0.63
CA TYR A 152 3.78 -0.73 -0.05
C TYR A 152 3.92 -0.61 -1.56
N THR A 153 4.79 0.24 -2.04
CA THR A 153 4.99 0.45 -3.48
C THR A 153 5.65 -0.76 -4.15
N ALA A 154 6.62 -1.37 -3.47
CA ALA A 154 7.32 -2.54 -3.97
C ALA A 154 6.42 -3.80 -3.98
N ILE A 155 5.58 -4.00 -2.95
CA ILE A 155 4.63 -5.12 -2.87
C ILE A 155 3.62 -5.03 -4.01
N ASN A 156 2.91 -3.91 -4.14
CA ASN A 156 1.86 -3.76 -5.15
C ASN A 156 2.44 -3.87 -6.58
N SER A 157 3.63 -3.31 -6.85
CA SER A 157 4.35 -3.51 -8.10
C SER A 157 4.65 -4.99 -8.38
N THR A 158 5.14 -5.71 -7.37
CA THR A 158 5.53 -7.12 -7.50
C THR A 158 4.32 -8.02 -7.80
N ILE A 159 3.18 -7.79 -7.15
CA ILE A 159 1.94 -8.51 -7.44
C ILE A 159 1.60 -8.38 -8.92
N GLN A 160 1.60 -7.14 -9.44
CA GLN A 160 1.23 -6.88 -10.83
C GLN A 160 2.18 -7.57 -11.83
N GLU A 161 3.45 -7.63 -11.51
CA GLU A 161 4.48 -8.11 -12.43
C GLU A 161 4.68 -9.63 -12.42
N MET A 162 4.37 -10.30 -11.31
CA MET A 162 4.61 -11.73 -11.13
C MET A 162 3.35 -12.59 -11.15
N VAL A 163 2.17 -12.02 -10.84
CA VAL A 163 0.91 -12.76 -10.82
C VAL A 163 0.24 -12.72 -12.20
N PRO A 164 -0.19 -13.89 -12.74
CA PRO A 164 -0.89 -13.94 -14.03
C PRO A 164 -2.17 -13.11 -14.04
N ALA A 165 -2.47 -12.47 -15.17
CA ALA A 165 -3.56 -11.50 -15.32
C ALA A 165 -4.91 -11.97 -14.76
N ARG A 166 -5.24 -13.27 -14.90
CA ARG A 166 -6.52 -13.84 -14.45
C ARG A 166 -6.68 -13.97 -12.93
N TYR A 167 -5.60 -13.90 -12.14
CA TYR A 167 -5.63 -14.04 -10.68
C TYR A 167 -5.25 -12.75 -9.95
N ARG A 168 -4.82 -11.75 -10.70
CA ARG A 168 -4.19 -10.53 -10.17
C ARG A 168 -5.09 -9.75 -9.24
N GLY A 169 -6.36 -9.58 -9.60
CA GLY A 169 -7.31 -8.86 -8.77
C GLY A 169 -7.57 -9.52 -7.42
N TRP A 170 -7.93 -10.80 -7.43
CA TRP A 170 -8.15 -11.54 -6.20
C TRP A 170 -6.91 -11.53 -5.31
N THR A 171 -5.73 -11.76 -5.89
CA THR A 171 -4.47 -11.79 -5.16
C THR A 171 -4.16 -10.46 -4.50
N ASP A 172 -4.31 -9.37 -5.25
CA ASP A 172 -4.06 -8.01 -4.75
C ASP A 172 -5.00 -7.66 -3.59
N LEU A 173 -6.28 -7.94 -3.73
CA LEU A 173 -7.26 -7.69 -2.68
C LEU A 173 -7.00 -8.52 -1.42
N VAL A 174 -6.66 -9.81 -1.57
CA VAL A 174 -6.38 -10.70 -0.42
C VAL A 174 -5.12 -10.26 0.32
N ILE A 175 -4.06 -9.90 -0.41
CA ILE A 175 -2.83 -9.39 0.22
C ILE A 175 -3.13 -8.09 0.96
N ASN A 176 -3.77 -7.11 0.35
CA ASN A 176 -4.10 -5.85 1.02
C ASN A 176 -5.06 -6.08 2.21
N GLY A 177 -6.05 -6.96 2.07
CA GLY A 177 -6.98 -7.33 3.15
C GLY A 177 -6.30 -8.06 4.33
N SER A 178 -5.17 -8.74 4.12
CA SER A 178 -4.45 -9.47 5.17
C SER A 178 -3.88 -8.54 6.27
N PHE A 179 -3.75 -7.24 6.01
CA PHE A 179 -3.47 -6.21 7.01
C PHE A 179 -4.37 -6.35 8.26
N TRP A 180 -5.64 -6.65 8.06
CA TRP A 180 -6.61 -6.74 9.16
C TRP A 180 -6.47 -7.98 10.03
N LEU A 181 -5.84 -9.05 9.51
CA LEU A 181 -5.39 -10.16 10.37
C LEU A 181 -4.30 -9.68 11.33
N GLY A 182 -3.35 -8.91 10.82
CA GLY A 182 -2.31 -8.29 11.63
C GLY A 182 -2.89 -7.33 12.67
N ALA A 183 -3.86 -6.51 12.27
CA ALA A 183 -4.56 -5.61 13.19
C ALA A 183 -5.27 -6.37 14.33
N ALA A 184 -5.94 -7.49 14.03
CA ALA A 184 -6.55 -8.35 15.04
C ALA A 184 -5.49 -8.97 15.96
N MET A 185 -4.38 -9.45 15.42
CA MET A 185 -3.25 -9.98 16.20
C MET A 185 -2.65 -8.90 17.11
N GLY A 186 -2.48 -7.68 16.60
CA GLY A 186 -2.00 -6.54 17.37
C GLY A 186 -2.90 -6.20 18.54
N ALA A 187 -4.22 -6.18 18.32
CA ALA A 187 -5.20 -5.93 19.38
C ALA A 187 -5.15 -7.01 20.47
N VAL A 188 -5.11 -8.29 20.10
CA VAL A 188 -4.97 -9.41 21.04
C VAL A 188 -3.64 -9.35 21.78
N SER A 189 -2.55 -9.07 21.10
CA SER A 189 -1.22 -8.94 21.70
C SER A 189 -1.17 -7.81 22.73
N ALA A 190 -1.83 -6.68 22.44
CA ALA A 190 -1.90 -5.56 23.36
C ALA A 190 -2.61 -5.94 24.67
N ILE A 191 -3.72 -6.70 24.61
CA ILE A 191 -4.43 -7.17 25.81
C ILE A 191 -3.49 -7.94 26.73
N VAL A 192 -2.62 -8.81 26.17
CA VAL A 192 -1.69 -9.63 26.98
C VAL A 192 -0.46 -8.83 27.44
N LEU A 193 0.14 -8.05 26.55
CA LEU A 193 1.40 -7.36 26.82
C LEU A 193 1.24 -6.12 27.71
N LEU A 194 0.05 -5.53 27.75
CA LEU A 194 -0.25 -4.36 28.59
C LEU A 194 -0.92 -4.72 29.91
N ASP A 195 -1.14 -6.01 30.18
CA ASP A 195 -1.66 -6.44 31.48
C ASP A 195 -0.59 -6.24 32.56
N THR A 196 -0.83 -5.26 33.43
CA THR A 196 0.08 -4.88 34.51
C THR A 196 0.22 -5.94 35.59
N SER A 197 -0.62 -6.97 35.58
CA SER A 197 -0.49 -8.13 36.49
C SER A 197 0.69 -9.04 36.12
N PHE A 198 1.13 -9.05 34.83
CA PHE A 198 2.23 -9.86 34.33
C PHE A 198 3.48 -9.05 34.04
N LEU A 199 3.34 -7.86 33.47
CA LEU A 199 4.46 -7.05 32.99
C LEU A 199 4.34 -5.62 33.54
N SER A 200 5.50 -5.03 33.89
CA SER A 200 5.50 -3.60 34.16
C SER A 200 5.17 -2.82 32.89
N VAL A 201 4.50 -1.68 33.03
CA VAL A 201 4.07 -0.83 31.92
C VAL A 201 5.24 -0.56 30.95
N ASP A 202 6.42 -0.28 31.50
CA ASP A 202 7.61 0.08 30.70
C ASP A 202 8.17 -1.10 29.91
N ILE A 203 8.05 -2.32 30.42
CA ILE A 203 8.45 -3.54 29.73
C ILE A 203 7.41 -3.93 28.66
N GLY A 204 6.12 -3.81 28.95
CA GLY A 204 5.05 -4.25 28.07
C GLY A 204 5.10 -3.59 26.69
N TRP A 205 5.17 -2.25 26.63
CA TRP A 205 5.21 -1.56 25.36
C TRP A 205 6.54 -1.80 24.59
N ARG A 206 7.67 -1.96 25.29
CA ARG A 206 8.97 -2.28 24.67
C ARG A 206 8.96 -3.67 24.03
N LEU A 207 8.43 -4.66 24.76
CA LEU A 207 8.28 -6.03 24.26
C LEU A 207 7.36 -6.09 23.03
N ALA A 208 6.29 -5.30 22.98
CA ALA A 208 5.41 -5.23 21.82
C ALA A 208 6.18 -4.89 20.53
N TYR A 209 7.04 -3.87 20.56
CA TYR A 209 7.88 -3.51 19.42
C TYR A 209 8.97 -4.56 19.13
N LEU A 210 9.62 -5.13 20.14
CA LEU A 210 10.64 -6.16 19.95
C LEU A 210 10.05 -7.43 19.32
N ILE A 211 8.86 -7.86 19.74
CA ILE A 211 8.17 -9.01 19.14
C ILE A 211 7.87 -8.72 17.66
N GLY A 212 7.36 -7.50 17.34
CA GLY A 212 7.16 -7.08 15.96
C GLY A 212 8.44 -7.15 15.14
N ALA A 213 9.57 -6.67 15.66
CA ALA A 213 10.87 -6.74 14.99
C ALA A 213 11.35 -8.19 14.80
N VAL A 214 11.18 -9.08 15.78
CA VAL A 214 11.53 -10.50 15.67
C VAL A 214 10.68 -11.22 14.63
N LEU A 215 9.36 -10.99 14.62
CA LEU A 215 8.46 -11.52 13.58
C LEU A 215 8.86 -11.04 12.19
N GLY A 216 9.31 -9.80 12.09
CA GLY A 216 9.83 -9.25 10.83
C GLY A 216 11.09 -9.92 10.32
N LEU A 217 11.93 -10.53 11.16
CA LEU A 217 13.06 -11.33 10.69
C LEU A 217 12.62 -12.58 9.91
N ILE A 218 11.47 -13.16 10.27
CA ILE A 218 10.85 -14.26 9.50
C ILE A 218 10.48 -13.77 8.12
N VAL A 219 9.81 -12.59 8.06
CA VAL A 219 9.46 -11.96 6.78
C VAL A 219 10.70 -11.66 5.95
N PHE A 220 11.76 -11.17 6.58
CA PHE A 220 13.04 -10.91 5.92
C PHE A 220 13.62 -12.17 5.26
N ALA A 221 13.58 -13.29 5.95
CA ALA A 221 14.00 -14.58 5.40
C ALA A 221 13.10 -15.03 4.22
N MET A 222 11.80 -14.82 4.32
CA MET A 222 10.85 -15.16 3.24
C MET A 222 11.07 -14.33 1.97
N ARG A 223 11.65 -13.12 2.07
CA ARG A 223 11.98 -12.29 0.89
C ARG A 223 13.04 -12.94 -0.02
N LEU A 224 13.82 -13.87 0.48
CA LEU A 224 14.76 -14.65 -0.34
C LEU A 224 14.05 -15.48 -1.42
N TRP A 225 12.79 -15.86 -1.19
CA TRP A 225 11.98 -16.63 -2.15
C TRP A 225 11.48 -15.83 -3.34
N ILE A 226 11.49 -14.50 -3.24
CA ILE A 226 11.00 -13.61 -4.30
C ILE A 226 12.17 -13.27 -5.22
N PRO A 227 12.15 -13.70 -6.49
CA PRO A 227 13.14 -13.28 -7.49
C PRO A 227 12.92 -11.83 -7.90
N GLU A 228 13.87 -11.26 -8.65
CA GLU A 228 13.64 -9.97 -9.29
C GLU A 228 12.61 -10.09 -10.40
N SER A 229 11.90 -9.00 -10.68
CA SER A 229 10.89 -8.97 -11.73
C SER A 229 11.49 -9.22 -13.11
N PRO A 230 11.07 -10.28 -13.85
CA PRO A 230 11.53 -10.49 -15.21
C PRO A 230 11.17 -9.34 -16.15
N ARG A 231 10.02 -8.69 -15.94
CA ARG A 231 9.60 -7.54 -16.75
C ARG A 231 10.52 -6.35 -16.54
N TRP A 232 10.91 -6.08 -15.30
CA TRP A 232 11.87 -5.04 -14.95
C TRP A 232 13.26 -5.33 -15.54
N LEU A 233 13.73 -6.57 -15.43
CA LEU A 233 15.05 -7.00 -15.92
C LEU A 233 15.19 -6.79 -17.43
N VAL A 234 14.15 -7.03 -18.21
CA VAL A 234 14.18 -6.81 -19.68
C VAL A 234 14.44 -5.35 -20.01
N ILE A 235 13.72 -4.43 -19.38
CA ILE A 235 13.86 -2.99 -19.64
C ILE A 235 15.24 -2.48 -19.21
N HIS A 236 15.79 -3.05 -18.11
CA HIS A 236 17.07 -2.62 -17.55
C HIS A 236 18.29 -3.36 -18.11
N GLY A 237 18.14 -4.02 -19.26
CA GLY A 237 19.28 -4.56 -20.00
C GLY A 237 19.75 -5.94 -19.56
N HIS A 238 18.91 -6.71 -18.86
CA HIS A 238 19.21 -8.07 -18.40
C HIS A 238 18.25 -9.14 -18.97
N PRO A 239 18.05 -9.22 -20.33
CA PRO A 239 17.06 -10.11 -20.93
C PRO A 239 17.36 -11.60 -20.69
N GLU A 240 18.63 -12.00 -20.64
CA GLU A 240 19.02 -13.39 -20.38
C GLU A 240 18.62 -13.84 -18.98
N ARG A 241 18.87 -12.99 -17.97
CA ARG A 241 18.47 -13.24 -16.59
C ARG A 241 16.96 -13.25 -16.45
N ALA A 242 16.26 -12.37 -17.15
CA ALA A 242 14.81 -12.36 -17.21
C ALA A 242 14.24 -13.65 -17.80
N ALA A 243 14.85 -14.15 -18.88
CA ALA A 243 14.47 -15.41 -19.53
C ALA A 243 14.72 -16.63 -18.61
N ALA A 244 15.82 -16.64 -17.87
CA ALA A 244 16.15 -17.70 -16.92
C ALA A 244 15.12 -17.77 -15.78
N ILE A 245 14.77 -16.63 -15.16
CA ILE A 245 13.75 -16.57 -14.11
C ILE A 245 12.38 -16.96 -14.67
N ALA A 246 12.00 -16.51 -15.85
CA ALA A 246 10.73 -16.89 -16.48
C ALA A 246 10.66 -18.40 -16.73
N ALA A 247 11.75 -19.02 -17.19
CA ALA A 247 11.83 -20.47 -17.39
C ALA A 247 11.73 -21.25 -16.05
N GLU A 248 12.34 -20.74 -14.98
CA GLU A 248 12.22 -21.33 -13.64
C GLU A 248 10.77 -21.29 -13.12
N ILE A 249 10.07 -20.17 -13.34
CA ILE A 249 8.66 -20.02 -12.97
C ILE A 249 7.78 -20.98 -13.79
N GLU A 250 8.03 -21.10 -15.10
CA GLU A 250 7.33 -22.05 -15.99
C GLU A 250 7.54 -23.50 -15.55
N ALA A 251 8.77 -23.86 -15.20
CA ALA A 251 9.10 -25.21 -14.69
C ALA A 251 8.35 -25.51 -13.37
N SER A 252 8.28 -24.52 -12.48
CA SER A 252 7.49 -24.62 -11.24
C SER A 252 5.99 -24.79 -11.51
N ALA A 253 5.48 -24.19 -12.59
CA ALA A 253 4.09 -24.33 -13.01
C ALA A 253 3.80 -25.66 -13.76
N ARG A 254 4.82 -26.47 -14.03
CA ARG A 254 4.74 -27.71 -14.86
C ARG A 254 4.05 -27.45 -16.20
N GLN A 255 4.34 -26.31 -16.81
CA GLN A 255 3.77 -25.93 -18.11
C GLN A 255 4.86 -25.79 -19.15
N PRO A 256 4.66 -26.34 -20.34
CA PRO A 256 5.58 -26.09 -21.44
C PRO A 256 5.54 -24.61 -21.83
N ARG A 257 6.67 -24.10 -22.33
CA ARG A 257 6.77 -22.75 -22.87
C ARG A 257 5.68 -22.51 -23.91
N ALA A 258 4.94 -21.41 -23.80
CA ALA A 258 3.94 -21.05 -24.78
C ALA A 258 4.60 -20.80 -26.15
N SER A 259 4.33 -21.69 -27.11
CA SER A 259 4.99 -21.69 -28.43
C SER A 259 4.66 -20.50 -29.32
N ARG A 260 3.61 -19.73 -28.99
CA ARG A 260 3.14 -18.55 -29.75
C ARG A 260 2.84 -17.36 -28.83
N ALA A 261 3.71 -17.07 -27.86
CA ALA A 261 3.55 -15.88 -27.03
C ALA A 261 3.77 -14.61 -27.88
N ALA A 262 2.90 -13.62 -27.70
CA ALA A 262 3.04 -12.33 -28.38
C ALA A 262 4.35 -11.66 -27.95
N LYS A 263 5.13 -11.20 -28.93
CA LYS A 263 6.38 -10.48 -28.70
C LYS A 263 6.15 -8.98 -28.74
N ILE A 264 6.85 -8.27 -27.88
CA ILE A 264 6.90 -6.81 -27.84
C ILE A 264 8.35 -6.34 -28.01
N LYS A 265 8.53 -5.20 -28.66
CA LYS A 265 9.83 -4.54 -28.79
C LYS A 265 9.95 -3.46 -27.74
N LEU A 266 10.98 -3.54 -26.93
CA LEU A 266 11.24 -2.60 -25.84
C LEU A 266 12.60 -1.92 -26.03
N ARG A 267 12.64 -0.61 -25.81
CA ARG A 267 13.88 0.16 -25.72
C ARG A 267 14.43 0.02 -24.31
N MET A 268 15.67 -0.45 -24.19
CA MET A 268 16.34 -0.53 -22.90
C MET A 268 16.54 0.87 -22.31
N ARG A 269 16.23 1.04 -21.04
CA ARG A 269 16.40 2.30 -20.31
C ARG A 269 16.97 2.03 -18.91
N ALA A 270 17.99 2.80 -18.52
CA ALA A 270 18.54 2.72 -17.17
C ALA A 270 17.60 3.33 -16.12
N PHE A 271 16.83 4.35 -16.49
CA PHE A 271 15.85 5.02 -15.64
C PHE A 271 14.89 5.87 -16.48
N THR A 272 13.75 6.22 -15.88
CA THR A 272 12.78 7.16 -16.45
C THR A 272 12.96 8.53 -15.77
N PRO A 273 13.24 9.61 -16.52
CA PRO A 273 13.38 10.96 -15.95
C PRO A 273 12.09 11.41 -15.25
N LEU A 274 12.21 12.12 -14.14
CA LEU A 274 11.05 12.60 -13.36
C LEU A 274 10.11 13.49 -14.20
N ARG A 275 10.65 14.28 -15.12
CA ARG A 275 9.85 15.08 -16.07
C ARG A 275 8.95 14.21 -16.95
N GLU A 276 9.45 13.08 -17.42
CA GLU A 276 8.68 12.12 -18.23
C GLU A 276 7.59 11.45 -17.38
N VAL A 277 7.90 11.13 -16.11
CA VAL A 277 6.93 10.59 -15.14
C VAL A 277 5.77 11.57 -14.94
N VAL A 278 6.08 12.81 -14.59
CA VAL A 278 5.08 13.88 -14.38
C VAL A 278 4.28 14.15 -15.66
N GLY A 279 4.96 14.24 -16.80
CA GLY A 279 4.32 14.40 -18.12
C GLY A 279 3.40 13.23 -18.47
N SER A 280 3.76 12.01 -18.12
CA SER A 280 2.92 10.82 -18.34
C SER A 280 1.71 10.84 -17.42
N LEU A 281 1.88 11.09 -16.12
CA LEU A 281 0.79 11.09 -15.13
C LEU A 281 -0.26 12.17 -15.42
N PHE A 282 0.18 13.40 -15.66
CA PHE A 282 -0.73 14.55 -15.83
C PHE A 282 -1.04 14.89 -17.29
N GLY A 283 -0.33 14.28 -18.24
CA GLY A 283 -0.58 14.40 -19.67
C GLY A 283 -1.30 13.18 -20.23
N SER A 284 -0.54 12.19 -20.72
CA SER A 284 -1.06 11.03 -21.45
C SER A 284 -2.01 10.15 -20.62
N TYR A 285 -1.81 10.05 -19.31
CA TYR A 285 -2.62 9.23 -18.40
C TYR A 285 -3.48 10.04 -17.43
N ARG A 286 -3.74 11.35 -17.73
CA ARG A 286 -4.47 12.27 -16.84
C ARG A 286 -5.80 11.74 -16.32
N GLN A 287 -6.57 11.05 -17.17
CA GLN A 287 -7.87 10.49 -16.77
C GLN A 287 -7.69 9.34 -15.77
N ARG A 288 -6.68 8.49 -15.96
CA ARG A 288 -6.35 7.39 -15.03
C ARG A 288 -5.78 7.94 -13.71
N ALA A 289 -4.98 9.01 -13.80
CA ALA A 289 -4.46 9.72 -12.63
C ALA A 289 -5.59 10.33 -11.79
N MET A 290 -6.58 10.95 -12.43
CA MET A 290 -7.78 11.47 -11.75
C MET A 290 -8.55 10.34 -11.05
N VAL A 291 -8.80 9.21 -11.73
CA VAL A 291 -9.48 8.05 -11.13
C VAL A 291 -8.69 7.55 -9.93
N GLY A 292 -7.40 7.30 -10.08
CA GLY A 292 -6.53 6.82 -9.00
C GLY A 292 -6.53 7.76 -7.80
N LEU A 293 -6.42 9.07 -8.03
CA LEU A 293 -6.43 10.09 -6.98
C LEU A 293 -7.76 10.11 -6.23
N VAL A 294 -8.88 10.12 -6.94
CA VAL A 294 -10.23 10.17 -6.34
C VAL A 294 -10.48 8.91 -5.52
N LEU A 295 -10.16 7.72 -6.04
CA LEU A 295 -10.33 6.47 -5.31
C LEU A 295 -9.45 6.42 -4.06
N MET A 296 -8.17 6.79 -4.18
CA MET A 296 -7.24 6.79 -3.05
C MET A 296 -7.61 7.81 -1.98
N ALA A 297 -8.01 9.03 -2.37
CA ALA A 297 -8.39 10.06 -1.42
C ALA A 297 -9.71 9.72 -0.70
N ALA A 298 -10.73 9.25 -1.43
CA ALA A 298 -12.02 8.90 -0.84
C ALA A 298 -11.88 7.75 0.17
N GLN A 299 -11.18 6.66 -0.19
CA GLN A 299 -10.98 5.55 0.73
C GLN A 299 -10.11 5.94 1.92
N ALA A 300 -9.04 6.73 1.73
CA ALA A 300 -8.18 7.13 2.82
C ALA A 300 -8.92 8.03 3.82
N PHE A 301 -9.72 8.98 3.36
CA PHE A 301 -10.59 9.77 4.23
C PHE A 301 -11.57 8.89 5.01
N PHE A 302 -12.30 8.02 4.31
CA PHE A 302 -13.31 7.14 4.88
C PHE A 302 -12.72 6.23 5.97
N TYR A 303 -11.58 5.59 5.66
CA TYR A 303 -10.90 4.70 6.59
C TYR A 303 -10.37 5.44 7.81
N ASN A 304 -9.56 6.47 7.58
CA ASN A 304 -8.88 7.16 8.66
C ASN A 304 -9.88 7.91 9.57
N ALA A 305 -10.93 8.51 8.99
CA ALA A 305 -11.97 9.19 9.74
C ALA A 305 -12.67 8.25 10.74
N ILE A 306 -13.01 7.02 10.32
CA ILE A 306 -13.76 6.10 11.17
C ILE A 306 -12.82 5.25 12.04
N PHE A 307 -11.76 4.67 11.47
CA PHE A 307 -10.88 3.77 12.19
C PHE A 307 -10.15 4.44 13.35
N PHE A 308 -9.64 5.65 13.15
CA PHE A 308 -8.93 6.36 14.23
C PHE A 308 -9.86 6.98 15.26
N THR A 309 -11.15 7.11 14.99
CA THR A 309 -12.11 7.72 15.91
C THR A 309 -13.14 6.76 16.47
N TYR A 310 -13.17 5.49 16.00
CA TYR A 310 -14.19 4.53 16.45
C TYR A 310 -14.16 4.31 17.97
N ALA A 311 -12.96 4.30 18.57
CA ALA A 311 -12.79 4.17 20.01
C ALA A 311 -13.46 5.33 20.77
N LEU A 312 -13.25 6.57 20.29
CA LEU A 312 -13.89 7.77 20.85
C LEU A 312 -15.42 7.68 20.74
N VAL A 313 -15.94 7.22 19.61
CA VAL A 313 -17.39 7.03 19.45
C VAL A 313 -17.94 6.01 20.46
N LEU A 314 -17.22 4.91 20.69
CA LEU A 314 -17.62 3.90 21.67
C LEU A 314 -17.56 4.41 23.11
N THR A 315 -16.54 5.19 23.45
CA THR A 315 -16.39 5.76 24.81
C THR A 315 -17.39 6.89 25.06
N ASP A 316 -17.49 7.85 24.15
CA ASP A 316 -18.19 9.11 24.40
C ASP A 316 -19.71 8.99 24.17
N PHE A 317 -20.14 8.16 23.22
CA PHE A 317 -21.58 8.01 22.91
C PHE A 317 -22.22 6.74 23.46
N TYR A 318 -21.41 5.72 23.79
CA TYR A 318 -21.91 4.44 24.31
C TYR A 318 -21.39 4.08 25.71
N GLY A 319 -20.49 4.89 26.29
CA GLY A 319 -19.97 4.69 27.64
C GLY A 319 -19.10 3.43 27.80
N ILE A 320 -18.53 2.92 26.71
CA ILE A 320 -17.62 1.76 26.76
C ILE A 320 -16.30 2.18 27.36
N THR A 321 -15.83 1.47 28.36
CA THR A 321 -14.54 1.75 29.02
C THR A 321 -13.37 1.40 28.10
N SER A 322 -12.26 2.14 28.20
CA SER A 322 -11.13 2.04 27.28
C SER A 322 -10.49 0.64 27.23
N ASP A 323 -10.53 -0.11 28.32
CA ASP A 323 -10.05 -1.49 28.44
C ASP A 323 -10.91 -2.49 27.64
N HIS A 324 -12.19 -2.19 27.41
CA HIS A 324 -13.10 -3.03 26.64
C HIS A 324 -13.14 -2.69 25.15
N VAL A 325 -12.68 -1.53 24.73
CA VAL A 325 -12.69 -1.08 23.32
C VAL A 325 -11.98 -2.07 22.39
N GLY A 326 -10.90 -2.70 22.88
CA GLY A 326 -10.14 -3.68 22.08
C GLY A 326 -10.98 -4.86 21.57
N TRP A 327 -12.00 -5.29 22.30
CA TRP A 327 -12.89 -6.37 21.89
C TRP A 327 -13.77 -5.99 20.69
N TYR A 328 -14.10 -4.71 20.55
CA TYR A 328 -14.89 -4.20 19.42
C TYR A 328 -14.08 -4.07 18.12
N ILE A 329 -12.73 -4.08 18.21
CA ILE A 329 -11.88 -4.13 17.02
C ILE A 329 -12.00 -5.47 16.30
N LEU A 330 -12.19 -6.57 17.00
CA LEU A 330 -12.15 -7.91 16.41
C LEU A 330 -13.24 -8.14 15.34
N PRO A 331 -14.54 -7.85 15.59
CA PRO A 331 -15.56 -7.93 14.56
C PRO A 331 -15.28 -6.98 13.37
N PHE A 332 -14.79 -5.77 13.68
CA PHE A 332 -14.42 -4.78 12.68
C PHE A 332 -13.30 -5.31 11.76
N ALA A 333 -12.24 -5.88 12.34
CA ALA A 333 -11.14 -6.49 11.59
C ALA A 333 -11.61 -7.70 10.77
N ALA A 334 -12.54 -8.51 11.31
CA ALA A 334 -13.11 -9.65 10.59
C ALA A 334 -13.85 -9.19 9.32
N GLY A 335 -14.70 -8.16 9.40
CA GLY A 335 -15.38 -7.59 8.23
C GLY A 335 -14.39 -7.12 7.17
N ASN A 336 -13.38 -6.38 7.60
CA ASN A 336 -12.32 -5.85 6.74
C ASN A 336 -11.48 -6.94 6.05
N PHE A 337 -11.23 -8.05 6.71
CA PHE A 337 -10.51 -9.19 6.12
C PHE A 337 -11.41 -9.98 5.16
N LEU A 338 -12.63 -10.29 5.58
CA LEU A 338 -13.54 -11.14 4.80
C LEU A 338 -13.98 -10.47 3.50
N GLY A 339 -14.14 -9.14 3.46
CA GLY A 339 -14.53 -8.41 2.27
C GLY A 339 -13.62 -8.69 1.07
N PRO A 340 -12.33 -8.36 1.12
CA PRO A 340 -11.37 -8.68 0.06
C PRO A 340 -11.27 -10.15 -0.29
N VAL A 341 -11.33 -11.05 0.69
CA VAL A 341 -11.22 -12.50 0.47
C VAL A 341 -12.41 -13.03 -0.33
N LEU A 342 -13.64 -12.67 0.04
CA LEU A 342 -14.86 -13.18 -0.56
C LEU A 342 -15.21 -12.43 -1.85
N LEU A 343 -15.09 -11.10 -1.86
CA LEU A 343 -15.43 -10.28 -3.03
C LEU A 343 -14.32 -10.25 -4.08
N GLY A 344 -13.07 -10.51 -3.72
CA GLY A 344 -11.91 -10.34 -4.59
C GLY A 344 -12.00 -11.09 -5.92
N ARG A 345 -12.54 -12.31 -5.93
CA ARG A 345 -12.75 -13.09 -7.17
C ARG A 345 -13.74 -12.44 -8.13
N LEU A 346 -14.68 -11.66 -7.61
CA LEU A 346 -15.66 -10.97 -8.44
C LEU A 346 -14.99 -9.82 -9.24
N PHE A 347 -13.92 -9.24 -8.74
CA PHE A 347 -13.14 -8.25 -9.49
C PHE A 347 -12.49 -8.83 -10.74
N ASP A 348 -12.16 -10.12 -10.75
CA ASP A 348 -11.61 -10.84 -11.92
C ASP A 348 -12.69 -11.42 -12.83
N SER A 349 -13.90 -11.70 -12.33
CA SER A 349 -14.97 -12.37 -13.06
C SER A 349 -16.08 -11.44 -13.55
N VAL A 350 -16.53 -10.52 -12.71
CA VAL A 350 -17.57 -9.50 -13.05
C VAL A 350 -16.92 -8.29 -13.72
N GLY A 351 -15.73 -7.93 -13.30
CA GLY A 351 -14.90 -6.87 -13.87
C GLY A 351 -14.56 -5.75 -12.88
N ARG A 352 -13.42 -5.10 -13.12
CA ARG A 352 -12.88 -4.02 -12.27
C ARG A 352 -13.87 -2.88 -12.09
N ARG A 353 -14.33 -2.33 -13.23
CA ARG A 353 -15.21 -1.15 -13.24
C ARG A 353 -16.47 -1.35 -12.42
N VAL A 354 -17.15 -2.48 -12.61
CA VAL A 354 -18.40 -2.80 -11.92
C VAL A 354 -18.17 -2.98 -10.43
N MET A 355 -17.19 -3.82 -10.07
CA MET A 355 -16.94 -4.15 -8.67
C MET A 355 -16.41 -2.97 -7.85
N ILE A 356 -15.53 -2.13 -8.43
CA ILE A 356 -15.09 -0.88 -7.79
C ILE A 356 -16.29 0.02 -7.54
N THR A 357 -17.12 0.25 -8.56
CA THR A 357 -18.32 1.08 -8.42
C THR A 357 -19.25 0.56 -7.33
N VAL A 358 -19.57 -0.74 -7.35
CA VAL A 358 -20.50 -1.36 -6.38
C VAL A 358 -19.93 -1.28 -4.95
N THR A 359 -18.67 -1.63 -4.74
CA THR A 359 -18.08 -1.64 -3.39
C THR A 359 -17.98 -0.25 -2.81
N TYR A 360 -17.60 0.76 -3.59
CA TYR A 360 -17.62 2.17 -3.17
C TYR A 360 -19.03 2.68 -2.89
N ALA A 361 -19.98 2.42 -3.77
CA ALA A 361 -21.35 2.88 -3.60
C ALA A 361 -22.05 2.23 -2.40
N VAL A 362 -21.93 0.90 -2.25
CA VAL A 362 -22.54 0.15 -1.15
C VAL A 362 -21.97 0.61 0.20
N SER A 363 -20.63 0.75 0.31
CA SER A 363 -20.03 1.23 1.57
C SER A 363 -20.47 2.64 1.93
N GLY A 364 -20.60 3.55 0.95
CA GLY A 364 -21.11 4.90 1.18
C GLY A 364 -22.57 4.89 1.64
N LEU A 365 -23.44 4.14 0.96
CA LEU A 365 -24.87 4.02 1.33
C LEU A 365 -25.06 3.40 2.72
N LEU A 366 -24.32 2.33 3.02
CA LEU A 366 -24.36 1.68 4.33
C LEU A 366 -23.86 2.60 5.44
N LEU A 367 -22.83 3.42 5.18
CA LEU A 367 -22.36 4.41 6.15
C LEU A 367 -23.42 5.47 6.42
N ALA A 368 -24.06 6.00 5.39
CA ALA A 368 -25.15 6.97 5.55
C ALA A 368 -26.32 6.37 6.32
N GLY A 369 -26.72 5.13 6.00
CA GLY A 369 -27.79 4.40 6.68
C GLY A 369 -27.46 4.12 8.16
N SER A 370 -26.28 3.58 8.46
CA SER A 370 -25.85 3.34 9.84
C SER A 370 -25.69 4.64 10.62
N GLY A 371 -25.21 5.71 9.99
CA GLY A 371 -25.14 7.04 10.58
C GLY A 371 -26.51 7.62 10.94
N TYR A 372 -27.51 7.41 10.09
CA TYR A 372 -28.90 7.79 10.40
C TYR A 372 -29.45 7.01 11.61
N LEU A 373 -29.25 5.68 11.65
CA LEU A 373 -29.65 4.85 12.80
C LEU A 373 -28.93 5.27 14.10
N PHE A 374 -27.67 5.73 13.98
CA PHE A 374 -26.91 6.29 15.11
C PHE A 374 -27.54 7.58 15.65
N VAL A 375 -28.00 8.47 14.77
CA VAL A 375 -28.65 9.74 15.19
C VAL A 375 -29.95 9.50 15.93
N ILE A 376 -30.79 8.58 15.44
CA ILE A 376 -32.08 8.27 16.09
C ILE A 376 -31.97 7.35 17.30
N ASP A 377 -30.72 7.08 17.75
CA ASP A 377 -30.36 6.32 18.96
C ASP A 377 -30.93 4.89 19.03
N VAL A 378 -31.06 4.23 17.89
CA VAL A 378 -31.54 2.84 17.78
C VAL A 378 -30.39 1.85 17.97
N LEU A 379 -29.14 2.26 17.73
CA LEU A 379 -27.97 1.37 17.78
C LEU A 379 -27.38 1.32 19.18
N SER A 380 -27.16 0.10 19.70
CA SER A 380 -26.27 -0.16 20.83
C SER A 380 -24.80 -0.20 20.39
N ALA A 381 -23.85 -0.20 21.30
CA ALA A 381 -22.43 -0.35 20.97
C ALA A 381 -22.15 -1.60 20.11
N GLN A 382 -22.80 -2.73 20.43
CA GLN A 382 -22.66 -3.98 19.69
C GLN A 382 -23.24 -3.86 18.28
N THR A 383 -24.46 -3.33 18.14
CA THR A 383 -25.11 -3.20 16.83
C THR A 383 -24.43 -2.14 15.97
N GLN A 384 -23.88 -1.07 16.57
CA GLN A 384 -23.04 -0.09 15.87
C GLN A 384 -21.78 -0.75 15.31
N THR A 385 -21.11 -1.59 16.11
CA THR A 385 -19.91 -2.34 15.68
C THR A 385 -20.24 -3.32 14.56
N MET A 386 -21.39 -4.01 14.64
CA MET A 386 -21.86 -4.90 13.56
C MET A 386 -22.19 -4.12 12.29
N ALA A 387 -22.79 -2.94 12.42
CA ALA A 387 -23.02 -2.06 11.28
C ALA A 387 -21.68 -1.66 10.62
N TRP A 388 -20.68 -1.25 11.40
CA TRP A 388 -19.35 -0.95 10.88
C TRP A 388 -18.67 -2.18 10.27
N MET A 389 -18.80 -3.37 10.86
CA MET A 389 -18.28 -4.60 10.27
C MET A 389 -18.83 -4.83 8.85
N ILE A 390 -20.13 -4.61 8.65
CA ILE A 390 -20.78 -4.75 7.33
C ILE A 390 -20.34 -3.63 6.37
N VAL A 391 -20.27 -2.39 6.84
CA VAL A 391 -19.78 -1.25 6.04
C VAL A 391 -18.36 -1.52 5.56
N PHE A 392 -17.48 -1.93 6.46
CA PHE A 392 -16.08 -2.14 6.16
C PHE A 392 -15.79 -3.45 5.42
N PHE A 393 -16.71 -4.41 5.41
CA PHE A 393 -16.65 -5.54 4.51
C PHE A 393 -16.62 -5.10 3.04
N PHE A 394 -17.44 -4.13 2.64
CA PHE A 394 -17.41 -3.56 1.30
C PHE A 394 -16.29 -2.53 1.13
N ALA A 395 -16.08 -1.68 2.12
CA ALA A 395 -15.07 -0.62 2.06
C ALA A 395 -13.64 -1.16 1.97
N SER A 396 -13.33 -2.30 2.61
CA SER A 396 -12.02 -2.92 2.51
C SER A 396 -11.72 -3.45 1.12
N ALA A 397 -12.71 -4.06 0.46
CA ALA A 397 -12.59 -4.43 -0.94
C ALA A 397 -12.42 -3.21 -1.85
N ALA A 398 -13.15 -2.11 -1.57
CA ALA A 398 -13.03 -0.84 -2.28
C ALA A 398 -11.62 -0.22 -2.11
N ALA A 399 -11.11 -0.17 -0.88
CA ALA A 399 -9.77 0.35 -0.58
C ALA A 399 -8.67 -0.45 -1.27
N SER A 400 -8.71 -1.78 -1.17
CA SER A 400 -7.78 -2.66 -1.88
C SER A 400 -7.84 -2.45 -3.40
N ALA A 401 -9.05 -2.26 -3.96
CA ALA A 401 -9.24 -2.01 -5.37
C ALA A 401 -8.70 -0.65 -5.84
N ALA A 402 -8.54 0.34 -4.97
CA ALA A 402 -7.87 1.59 -5.30
C ALA A 402 -6.38 1.35 -5.61
N TYR A 403 -5.68 0.55 -4.77
CA TYR A 403 -4.30 0.12 -5.02
C TYR A 403 -4.20 -0.69 -6.31
N LEU A 404 -5.08 -1.67 -6.48
CA LEU A 404 -5.17 -2.48 -7.70
C LEU A 404 -5.32 -1.60 -8.95
N THR A 405 -6.22 -0.60 -8.92
CA THR A 405 -6.46 0.30 -10.06
C THR A 405 -5.20 1.07 -10.42
N VAL A 406 -4.52 1.67 -9.44
CA VAL A 406 -3.29 2.43 -9.70
C VAL A 406 -2.18 1.50 -10.19
N SER A 407 -2.03 0.33 -9.60
CA SER A 407 -0.96 -0.60 -9.97
C SER A 407 -1.12 -1.24 -11.34
N GLU A 408 -2.36 -1.45 -11.83
CA GLU A 408 -2.64 -2.02 -13.17
C GLU A 408 -2.64 -0.99 -14.30
N THR A 409 -2.97 0.28 -14.02
CA THR A 409 -3.31 1.25 -15.08
C THR A 409 -2.15 2.15 -15.51
N PHE A 410 -0.98 2.02 -14.89
CA PHE A 410 0.21 2.79 -15.27
C PHE A 410 1.32 1.92 -15.85
N PRO A 411 2.12 2.47 -16.79
CA PRO A 411 3.27 1.78 -17.37
C PRO A 411 4.25 1.29 -16.32
N MET A 412 4.92 0.17 -16.59
CA MET A 412 5.79 -0.49 -15.62
C MET A 412 6.99 0.38 -15.18
N GLU A 413 7.45 1.28 -16.04
CA GLU A 413 8.60 2.16 -15.78
C GLU A 413 8.33 3.23 -14.75
N ILE A 414 7.04 3.52 -14.48
CA ILE A 414 6.61 4.58 -13.55
C ILE A 414 5.61 4.05 -12.51
N ARG A 415 5.35 2.74 -12.51
CA ARG A 415 4.29 2.12 -11.70
C ARG A 415 4.49 2.31 -10.21
N ALA A 416 5.68 1.97 -9.70
CA ALA A 416 5.95 2.09 -8.28
C ALA A 416 5.88 3.55 -7.82
N LEU A 417 6.40 4.48 -8.61
CA LEU A 417 6.29 5.91 -8.30
C LEU A 417 4.85 6.41 -8.40
N ALA A 418 4.05 5.92 -9.36
CA ALA A 418 2.63 6.27 -9.44
C ALA A 418 1.87 5.80 -8.19
N ILE A 419 2.07 4.54 -7.77
CA ILE A 419 1.49 4.02 -6.52
C ILE A 419 1.91 4.91 -5.34
N ALA A 420 3.19 5.27 -5.25
CA ALA A 420 3.74 6.12 -4.20
C ALA A 420 3.07 7.51 -4.14
N VAL A 421 2.93 8.16 -5.29
CA VAL A 421 2.34 9.51 -5.39
C VAL A 421 0.87 9.47 -4.97
N PHE A 422 0.09 8.52 -5.47
CA PHE A 422 -1.35 8.42 -5.12
C PHE A 422 -1.55 7.99 -3.67
N TYR A 423 -0.72 7.10 -3.14
CA TYR A 423 -0.71 6.76 -1.71
C TYR A 423 -0.39 7.99 -0.85
N ALA A 424 0.69 8.72 -1.19
CA ALA A 424 1.13 9.88 -0.44
C ALA A 424 0.05 10.99 -0.40
N ILE A 425 -0.57 11.29 -1.55
CA ILE A 425 -1.62 12.30 -1.63
C ILE A 425 -2.88 11.81 -0.90
N GLY A 426 -3.31 10.58 -1.12
CA GLY A 426 -4.48 9.99 -0.47
C GLY A 426 -4.33 9.95 1.04
N THR A 427 -3.20 9.44 1.54
CA THR A 427 -2.90 9.37 2.98
C THR A 427 -2.68 10.77 3.58
N GLY A 428 -2.00 11.67 2.87
CA GLY A 428 -1.77 13.05 3.32
C GLY A 428 -3.09 13.82 3.49
N ILE A 429 -4.03 13.70 2.55
CA ILE A 429 -5.34 14.35 2.63
C ILE A 429 -6.25 13.57 3.60
N GLY A 430 -6.49 12.29 3.34
CA GLY A 430 -7.45 11.49 4.10
C GLY A 430 -6.97 11.16 5.50
N GLY A 431 -5.68 10.85 5.67
CA GLY A 431 -5.08 10.47 6.95
C GLY A 431 -4.95 11.61 7.96
N VAL A 432 -4.84 12.86 7.48
CA VAL A 432 -4.71 14.04 8.35
C VAL A 432 -6.08 14.70 8.55
N VAL A 433 -6.82 14.96 7.48
CA VAL A 433 -8.09 15.71 7.53
C VAL A 433 -9.20 14.87 8.19
N GLY A 434 -9.27 13.58 7.88
CA GLY A 434 -10.33 12.71 8.39
C GLY A 434 -10.40 12.66 9.91
N PRO A 435 -9.37 12.16 10.61
CA PRO A 435 -9.37 12.06 12.07
C PRO A 435 -9.50 13.42 12.77
N ALA A 436 -8.87 14.47 12.26
CA ALA A 436 -8.97 15.81 12.84
C ALA A 436 -10.41 16.35 12.77
N LEU A 437 -11.07 16.21 11.62
CA LEU A 437 -12.45 16.62 11.45
C LEU A 437 -13.38 15.81 12.35
N PHE A 438 -13.24 14.48 12.38
CA PHE A 438 -14.09 13.62 13.20
C PHE A 438 -13.86 13.82 14.69
N GLY A 439 -12.61 14.03 15.12
CA GLY A 439 -12.31 14.40 16.49
C GLY A 439 -13.06 15.66 16.91
N ALA A 440 -12.99 16.73 16.11
CA ALA A 440 -13.71 17.97 16.37
C ALA A 440 -15.25 17.79 16.38
N LEU A 441 -15.78 16.92 15.50
CA LEU A 441 -17.22 16.60 15.50
C LEU A 441 -17.65 15.79 16.75
N ILE A 442 -16.81 14.87 17.21
CA ILE A 442 -17.04 14.08 18.44
C ILE A 442 -17.01 14.99 19.68
N ASP A 443 -16.03 15.90 19.76
CA ASP A 443 -15.90 16.88 20.86
C ASP A 443 -17.14 17.76 21.05
N THR A 444 -17.99 17.90 20.01
CA THR A 444 -19.29 18.59 20.17
C THR A 444 -20.28 17.83 21.04
N GLY A 445 -20.08 16.54 21.32
CA GLY A 445 -21.01 15.65 21.99
C GLY A 445 -22.33 15.41 21.22
N SER A 446 -22.45 15.92 19.99
CA SER A 446 -23.67 15.86 19.19
C SER A 446 -23.63 14.72 18.19
N ARG A 447 -24.58 13.76 18.32
CA ARG A 447 -24.79 12.70 17.30
C ARG A 447 -25.07 13.26 15.92
N GLN A 448 -25.82 14.39 15.85
CA GLN A 448 -26.13 15.06 14.61
C GLN A 448 -24.88 15.62 13.90
N SER A 449 -23.97 16.24 14.65
CA SER A 449 -22.70 16.73 14.13
C SER A 449 -21.85 15.60 13.55
N LEU A 450 -21.72 14.50 14.27
CA LEU A 450 -20.97 13.33 13.80
C LEU A 450 -21.61 12.70 12.57
N PHE A 451 -22.95 12.69 12.48
CA PHE A 451 -23.65 12.20 11.30
C PHE A 451 -23.34 13.02 10.05
N LEU A 452 -23.17 14.34 10.14
CA LEU A 452 -22.73 15.17 9.02
C LEU A 452 -21.33 14.71 8.53
N GLY A 453 -20.45 14.31 9.44
CA GLY A 453 -19.16 13.69 9.08
C GLY A 453 -19.34 12.37 8.33
N TYR A 454 -20.24 11.50 8.78
CA TYR A 454 -20.55 10.25 8.08
C TYR A 454 -21.17 10.50 6.70
N LEU A 455 -22.05 11.50 6.56
CA LEU A 455 -22.61 11.91 5.26
C LEU A 455 -21.53 12.43 4.30
N LEU A 456 -20.55 13.20 4.81
CA LEU A 456 -19.42 13.63 4.00
C LEU A 456 -18.60 12.43 3.51
N GLY A 457 -18.28 11.49 4.39
CA GLY A 457 -17.58 10.24 4.03
C GLY A 457 -18.36 9.44 2.99
N ALA A 458 -19.67 9.30 3.19
CA ALA A 458 -20.58 8.63 2.25
C ALA A 458 -20.61 9.33 0.88
N ALA A 459 -20.71 10.66 0.87
CA ALA A 459 -20.71 11.46 -0.37
C ALA A 459 -19.40 11.30 -1.16
N LEU A 460 -18.24 11.29 -0.48
CA LEU A 460 -16.95 11.04 -1.11
C LEU A 460 -16.88 9.64 -1.74
N MET A 461 -17.38 8.61 -1.05
CA MET A 461 -17.44 7.25 -1.59
C MET A 461 -18.38 7.13 -2.78
N LEU A 462 -19.56 7.77 -2.73
CA LEU A 462 -20.52 7.80 -3.86
C LEU A 462 -19.96 8.58 -5.06
N PHE A 463 -19.27 9.69 -4.80
CA PHE A 463 -18.56 10.43 -5.85
C PHE A 463 -17.47 9.58 -6.50
N ALA A 464 -16.67 8.86 -5.69
CA ALA A 464 -15.65 7.95 -6.20
C ALA A 464 -16.28 6.80 -7.01
N ALA A 465 -17.43 6.27 -6.58
CA ALA A 465 -18.19 5.27 -7.33
C ALA A 465 -18.64 5.81 -8.70
N ALA A 466 -19.16 7.02 -8.75
CA ALA A 466 -19.58 7.68 -10.01
C ALA A 466 -18.39 7.91 -10.96
N VAL A 467 -17.25 8.36 -10.42
CA VAL A 467 -16.00 8.52 -11.19
C VAL A 467 -15.52 7.16 -11.71
N ALA A 468 -15.54 6.11 -10.88
CA ALA A 468 -15.16 4.76 -11.29
C ALA A 468 -16.08 4.24 -12.40
N TRP A 469 -17.40 4.41 -12.23
CA TRP A 469 -18.39 3.99 -13.25
C TRP A 469 -18.13 4.65 -14.61
N ARG A 470 -17.79 5.95 -14.61
CA ARG A 470 -17.63 6.72 -15.85
C ARG A 470 -16.27 6.55 -16.51
N TYR A 471 -15.20 6.41 -15.72
CA TYR A 471 -13.82 6.59 -16.19
C TYR A 471 -12.88 5.43 -15.89
N CYS A 472 -13.23 4.44 -15.05
CA CYS A 472 -12.37 3.33 -14.74
C CYS A 472 -12.13 2.44 -15.97
N VAL A 473 -10.90 1.98 -16.13
CA VAL A 473 -10.49 1.08 -17.21
C VAL A 473 -10.87 -0.36 -16.85
N ALA A 474 -11.44 -1.07 -17.80
CA ALA A 474 -11.69 -2.50 -17.70
C ALA A 474 -10.36 -3.26 -17.92
N ALA A 475 -9.65 -3.54 -16.82
CA ALA A 475 -8.32 -4.17 -16.83
C ALA A 475 -8.35 -5.66 -16.49
N GLU A 476 -9.52 -6.20 -16.17
CA GLU A 476 -9.70 -7.60 -15.75
C GLU A 476 -9.17 -8.58 -16.80
N ARG A 477 -8.35 -9.51 -16.34
CA ARG A 477 -7.76 -10.60 -17.17
C ARG A 477 -6.96 -10.15 -18.39
N ARG A 478 -6.58 -8.87 -18.45
CA ARG A 478 -5.77 -8.33 -19.56
C ARG A 478 -4.30 -8.29 -19.19
N PRO A 479 -3.39 -8.51 -20.17
CA PRO A 479 -1.97 -8.24 -19.98
C PRO A 479 -1.74 -6.78 -19.59
N LEU A 480 -0.79 -6.52 -18.68
CA LEU A 480 -0.48 -5.16 -18.23
C LEU A 480 -0.09 -4.24 -19.39
N GLU A 481 0.65 -4.76 -20.33
CA GLU A 481 1.15 -4.04 -21.50
C GLU A 481 0.01 -3.63 -22.44
N ALA A 482 -1.10 -4.39 -22.44
CA ALA A 482 -2.32 -4.04 -23.17
C ALA A 482 -3.18 -2.99 -22.44
N VAL A 483 -3.12 -2.98 -21.09
CA VAL A 483 -3.82 -1.99 -20.26
C VAL A 483 -3.05 -0.67 -20.23
N ALA A 484 -1.75 -0.73 -19.98
CA ALA A 484 -0.86 0.42 -19.92
C ALA A 484 0.40 0.11 -20.74
N ARG A 485 0.44 0.64 -21.97
CA ARG A 485 1.56 0.44 -22.86
C ARG A 485 2.86 0.91 -22.22
N PRO A 486 3.92 0.09 -22.16
CA PRO A 486 5.22 0.51 -21.65
C PRO A 486 5.73 1.76 -22.38
N LEU A 487 6.31 2.70 -21.63
CA LEU A 487 6.92 3.91 -22.22
C LEU A 487 8.11 3.56 -23.14
N ALA A 488 8.73 2.43 -22.86
CA ALA A 488 9.84 1.89 -23.64
C ALA A 488 9.40 1.11 -24.90
N GLN A 489 8.10 0.88 -25.10
CA GLN A 489 7.61 0.09 -26.23
C GLN A 489 7.70 0.86 -27.54
N ILE A 490 8.27 0.21 -28.55
CA ILE A 490 8.39 0.70 -29.93
C ILE A 490 7.44 -0.12 -30.82
N ASP A 491 6.88 0.52 -31.85
CA ASP A 491 6.02 -0.12 -32.85
C ASP A 491 6.78 -1.06 -33.77
#